data_e2037f410bb263a7d97d08a8bbc9ea39
#
_entry.id   e2037f410bb263a7d97d08a8bbc9ea39
#
_cell.length_a   1.000
_cell.length_b   1.000
_cell.length_c   1.000
_cell.angle_alpha   90.00
_cell.angle_beta   90.00
_cell.angle_gamma   90.00
#
_symmetry.space_group_name_H-M   'P 1'
#
loop_
_entity.id
_entity.type
_entity.pdbx_description
1 polymer ?
#
loop_
_entity_poly.entity_id
_entity_poly.type
_entity_poly.pdbx_seq_one_letter_code
_entity_poly.pdbx_strand_id
1 'polypeptide(L)'
;MPVEGVMQLTETEIIELQRRTSGRAVRAESARHARLILLLAEGLTWARIRAKLDCSDSYIDRWSKRFAADRLAGLFSRHAGRER
;
A
#
# COMPACT_ATOMS: atom_id res chain seq x y z
N MET A 1 12.36 10.01 17.96
CA MET A 1 12.06 10.73 16.82
C MET A 1 11.60 9.88 15.70
N PRO A 2 10.45 10.12 15.21
CA PRO A 2 9.93 9.28 14.15
C PRO A 2 10.74 9.44 12.88
N VAL A 3 10.78 8.39 12.14
CA VAL A 3 11.48 8.42 10.88
C VAL A 3 10.52 8.95 9.85
N GLU A 4 10.93 10.02 9.18
CA GLU A 4 10.09 10.59 8.19
C GLU A 4 9.93 9.68 7.04
N GLY A 5 8.77 9.59 6.51
CA GLY A 5 8.52 8.76 5.37
C GLY A 5 8.13 7.34 5.69
N VAL A 6 8.21 6.96 6.95
CA VAL A 6 7.80 5.61 7.32
C VAL A 6 6.29 5.60 7.53
N MET A 7 5.62 4.70 6.85
CA MET A 7 4.19 4.59 6.98
C MET A 7 3.82 3.96 8.31
N GLN A 8 2.89 4.59 9.01
CA GLN A 8 2.44 4.06 10.29
C GLN A 8 1.21 3.21 10.07
N LEU A 9 1.22 2.00 10.56
CA LEU A 9 0.12 1.06 10.39
C LEU A 9 -0.40 0.59 11.73
N THR A 10 -1.71 0.41 11.81
CA THR A 10 -2.28 -0.24 12.98
C THR A 10 -2.13 -1.74 12.79
N GLU A 11 -2.30 -2.48 13.88
CA GLU A 11 -2.18 -3.92 13.81
C GLU A 11 -3.21 -4.52 12.86
N THR A 12 -4.42 -4.01 12.91
CA THR A 12 -5.47 -4.47 11.99
C THR A 12 -5.08 -4.24 10.55
N GLU A 13 -4.49 -3.09 10.27
CA GLU A 13 -4.08 -2.79 8.91
C GLU A 13 -2.97 -3.73 8.45
N ILE A 14 -2.02 -4.03 9.32
CA ILE A 14 -0.95 -4.93 8.97
C ILE A 14 -1.50 -6.31 8.62
N ILE A 15 -2.41 -6.80 9.45
CA ILE A 15 -3.00 -8.10 9.22
C ILE A 15 -3.75 -8.15 7.89
N GLU A 16 -4.55 -7.13 7.64
CA GLU A 16 -5.32 -7.09 6.40
C GLU A 16 -4.42 -6.98 5.19
N LEU A 17 -3.39 -6.16 5.27
CA LEU A 17 -2.47 -6.01 4.15
C LEU A 17 -1.72 -7.32 3.87
N GLN A 18 -1.33 -8.01 4.93
CA GLN A 18 -0.64 -9.27 4.76
C GLN A 18 -1.54 -10.33 4.13
N ARG A 19 -2.81 -10.33 4.53
CA ARG A 19 -3.77 -11.24 3.92
C ARG A 19 -3.88 -10.99 2.43
N ARG A 20 -3.86 -9.73 2.03
CA ARG A 20 -4.02 -9.39 0.64
C ARG A 20 -2.80 -9.74 -0.19
N THR A 21 -1.64 -9.80 0.42
CA THR A 21 -0.44 -10.16 -0.34
C THR A 21 -0.33 -11.65 -0.53
N SER A 22 -0.99 -12.44 0.31
CA SER A 22 -0.85 -13.89 0.22
C SER A 22 -2.12 -14.62 -0.13
N GLY A 23 -3.22 -13.91 -0.28
CA GLY A 23 -4.50 -14.56 -0.58
C GLY A 23 -4.59 -14.99 -2.02
N ARG A 24 -5.12 -16.17 -2.27
CA ARG A 24 -5.24 -16.64 -3.61
C ARG A 24 -6.28 -15.95 -4.41
N ALA A 25 -7.34 -15.56 -3.78
CA ALA A 25 -8.44 -14.92 -4.46
C ALA A 25 -8.26 -13.42 -4.62
N VAL A 26 -7.14 -12.90 -4.18
CA VAL A 26 -6.91 -11.47 -4.25
C VAL A 26 -6.41 -11.08 -5.63
N ARG A 27 -6.91 -9.98 -6.16
CA ARG A 27 -6.45 -9.50 -7.43
C ARG A 27 -4.99 -9.12 -7.35
N ALA A 28 -4.26 -9.34 -8.45
CA ALA A 28 -2.84 -9.03 -8.47
C ALA A 28 -2.59 -7.57 -8.12
N GLU A 29 -3.46 -6.69 -8.59
CA GLU A 29 -3.27 -5.28 -8.32
C GLU A 29 -3.47 -4.95 -6.86
N SER A 30 -4.46 -5.56 -6.22
CA SER A 30 -4.68 -5.35 -4.79
C SER A 30 -3.50 -5.86 -3.98
N ALA A 31 -2.96 -7.01 -4.36
CA ALA A 31 -1.81 -7.55 -3.67
C ALA A 31 -0.61 -6.62 -3.82
N ARG A 32 -0.46 -6.02 -4.99
CA ARG A 32 0.64 -5.12 -5.25
C ARG A 32 0.53 -3.85 -4.40
N HIS A 33 -0.68 -3.29 -4.30
CA HIS A 33 -0.89 -2.12 -3.45
C HIS A 33 -0.59 -2.45 -2.00
N ALA A 34 -1.03 -3.62 -1.55
CA ALA A 34 -0.79 -4.01 -0.16
C ALA A 34 0.69 -4.17 0.10
N ARG A 35 1.41 -4.76 -0.84
CA ARG A 35 2.83 -4.94 -0.69
C ARG A 35 3.56 -3.60 -0.63
N LEU A 36 3.12 -2.65 -1.45
CA LEU A 36 3.71 -1.32 -1.43
C LEU A 36 3.62 -0.69 -0.05
N ILE A 37 2.43 -0.73 0.53
CA ILE A 37 2.23 -0.10 1.83
C ILE A 37 3.05 -0.80 2.90
N LEU A 38 3.11 -2.12 2.86
CA LEU A 38 3.91 -2.85 3.84
C LEU A 38 5.40 -2.51 3.72
N LEU A 39 5.90 -2.34 2.50
CA LEU A 39 7.29 -1.98 2.31
C LEU A 39 7.57 -0.58 2.82
N LEU A 40 6.63 0.33 2.61
CA LEU A 40 6.78 1.68 3.14
C LEU A 40 6.82 1.66 4.66
N ALA A 41 5.98 0.82 5.27
CA ALA A 41 5.96 0.72 6.72
C ALA A 41 7.24 0.13 7.27
N GLU A 42 7.92 -0.67 6.46
CA GLU A 42 9.20 -1.24 6.88
C GLU A 42 10.33 -0.25 6.78
N GLY A 43 10.08 0.88 6.18
CA GLY A 43 11.09 1.93 6.07
C GLY A 43 11.97 1.85 4.85
N LEU A 44 11.57 1.08 3.86
CA LEU A 44 12.36 1.01 2.64
C LEU A 44 12.32 2.32 1.89
N THR A 45 13.40 2.62 1.20
CA THR A 45 13.42 3.81 0.37
C THR A 45 12.60 3.55 -0.90
N TRP A 46 12.20 4.63 -1.54
CA TRP A 46 11.45 4.49 -2.79
C TRP A 46 12.27 3.77 -3.85
N ALA A 47 13.59 3.99 -3.86
CA ALA A 47 14.42 3.31 -4.83
C ALA A 47 14.36 1.79 -4.65
N ARG A 48 14.37 1.34 -3.41
CA ARG A 48 14.28 -0.08 -3.14
C ARG A 48 12.91 -0.62 -3.49
N ILE A 49 11.86 0.14 -3.19
CA ILE A 49 10.52 -0.27 -3.51
C ILE A 49 10.34 -0.38 -5.02
N ARG A 50 10.88 0.59 -5.77
CA ARG A 50 10.78 0.52 -7.23
C ARG A 50 11.43 -0.75 -7.75
N ALA A 51 12.56 -1.12 -7.18
CA ALA A 51 13.24 -2.34 -7.62
C ALA A 51 12.45 -3.59 -7.28
N LYS A 52 11.84 -3.62 -6.10
CA LYS A 52 11.10 -4.80 -5.67
C LYS A 52 9.78 -4.96 -6.40
N LEU A 53 9.08 -3.87 -6.65
CA LEU A 53 7.78 -3.92 -7.27
C LEU A 53 7.78 -3.58 -8.76
N ASP A 54 8.93 -3.16 -9.27
CA ASP A 54 9.05 -2.76 -10.65
C ASP A 54 8.00 -1.70 -10.97
N CYS A 55 8.01 -0.63 -10.21
CA CYS A 55 7.05 0.44 -10.37
C CYS A 55 7.75 1.79 -10.41
N SER A 56 6.98 2.85 -10.62
CA SER A 56 7.54 4.19 -10.71
C SER A 56 7.33 4.96 -9.42
N ASP A 57 8.03 6.09 -9.32
CA ASP A 57 7.82 6.99 -8.18
C ASP A 57 6.39 7.51 -8.15
N SER A 58 5.80 7.74 -9.32
CA SER A 58 4.43 8.21 -9.38
C SER A 58 3.47 7.21 -8.76
N TYR A 59 3.72 5.93 -9.01
CA TYR A 59 2.90 4.88 -8.43
C TYR A 59 3.00 4.90 -6.90
N ILE A 60 4.23 4.99 -6.38
CA ILE A 60 4.44 5.02 -4.95
C ILE A 60 3.78 6.24 -4.34
N ASP A 61 3.97 7.39 -4.97
CA ASP A 61 3.41 8.62 -4.46
C ASP A 61 1.89 8.57 -4.43
N ARG A 62 1.29 8.13 -5.52
CA ARG A 62 -0.16 8.09 -5.61
C ARG A 62 -0.78 7.18 -4.53
N TRP A 63 -0.28 5.96 -4.42
CA TRP A 63 -0.91 5.01 -3.52
C TRP A 63 -0.57 5.26 -2.06
N SER A 64 0.61 5.82 -1.78
CA SER A 64 0.93 6.17 -0.41
C SER A 64 0.02 7.30 0.06
N LYS A 65 -0.27 8.26 -0.81
CA LYS A 65 -1.15 9.35 -0.45
C LYS A 65 -2.58 8.90 -0.28
N ARG A 66 -3.02 7.99 -1.13
CA ARG A 66 -4.37 7.47 -0.98
C ARG A 66 -4.52 6.70 0.31
N PHE A 67 -3.51 5.93 0.67
CA PHE A 67 -3.57 5.21 1.92
C PHE A 67 -3.55 6.18 3.10
N ALA A 68 -2.75 7.20 3.03
CA ALA A 68 -2.69 8.17 4.11
C ALA A 68 -4.03 8.86 4.31
N ALA A 69 -4.74 9.10 3.22
CA ALA A 69 -6.02 9.79 3.31
C ALA A 69 -7.16 8.86 3.74
N ASP A 70 -7.24 7.70 3.13
CA ASP A 70 -8.37 6.81 3.32
C ASP A 70 -8.04 5.46 3.93
N ARG A 71 -6.79 5.24 4.22
CA ARG A 71 -6.32 3.99 4.80
C ARG A 71 -6.70 2.80 3.91
N LEU A 72 -7.14 1.71 4.48
CA LEU A 72 -7.46 0.52 3.70
C LEU A 72 -8.52 0.78 2.64
N ALA A 73 -9.46 1.65 2.94
CA ALA A 73 -10.50 1.95 1.95
C ALA A 73 -9.93 2.57 0.70
N GLY A 74 -8.86 3.37 0.85
CA GLY A 74 -8.25 4.01 -0.29
C GLY A 74 -7.56 3.04 -1.22
N LEU A 75 -7.15 1.89 -0.70
CA LEU A 75 -6.48 0.90 -1.52
C LEU A 75 -7.43 -0.09 -2.16
N PHE A 76 -8.46 -0.48 -1.44
CA PHE A 76 -9.24 -1.64 -1.84
C PHE A 76 -10.69 -1.37 -2.19
N SER A 77 -11.18 -0.18 -1.95
CA SER A 77 -12.56 0.11 -2.21
C SER A 77 -12.83 0.20 -3.70
N ARG A 78 -13.64 -0.67 -4.21
CA ARG A 78 -13.98 -0.63 -5.59
C ARG A 78 -15.04 0.35 -5.85
N HIS A 79 -15.81 0.67 -4.81
CA HIS A 79 -16.93 1.55 -5.02
C HIS A 79 -16.53 2.98 -5.18
N ALA A 80 -15.43 3.36 -4.60
CA ALA A 80 -15.03 4.75 -4.65
C ALA A 80 -14.91 5.24 -6.06
N GLY A 81 -14.45 4.40 -6.91
CA GLY A 81 -14.21 4.84 -8.25
C GLY A 81 -15.39 4.85 -9.12
N ARG A 82 -16.49 4.23 -8.75
CA ARG A 82 -17.59 4.20 -9.61
C ARG A 82 -18.73 4.85 -9.16
N GLU A 83 -18.71 5.35 -8.10
CA GLU A 83 -19.87 6.00 -7.65
C GLU A 83 -20.13 7.06 -8.40
N ARG A 84 -20.36 7.11 -8.94
CA ARG A 84 -20.25 8.14 -9.55
C ARG A 84 -20.83 8.21 -10.10
#